data_004a067de8cc641b95e6c0a7e6ae34f5
#
_entry.id   004a067de8cc641b95e6c0a7e6ae34f5
#
_cell.length_a   1.000
_cell.length_b   1.000
_cell.length_c   1.000
_cell.angle_alpha   90.00
_cell.angle_beta   90.00
_cell.angle_gamma   90.00
#
_symmetry.space_group_name_H-M   'P 1'
#
loop_
_entity.id
_entity.type
_entity.pdbx_description
1 polymer ?
#
loop_
_entity_poly.entity_id
_entity_poly.type
_entity_poly.pdbx_seq_one_letter_code
_entity_poly.pdbx_strand_id
1 'polypeptide(L)'
;MKAINIFILLMFLVGFCCCDDEENIHVEEEGPRRDYDINSTDPVKKIVSEFFFNTGKEFIVDPDSSDYLYNFAEKNGVKMYPVSDANRDYLLSTVQLIKSGFLDCYTTEFVKENFPYSVIIADTIYDTGTYLTPKIVDNIARINYYGVNVAGKANLDLAEQKAFLALVHYDFFNTYLSVFKDMSFGETFESVYEKKSRVNDKHLTEEEGYAEGF
;
A
#
# COMPACT_ATOMS: atom_id res chain seq x y z
N MET A 1 34.32 13.23 54.50
CA MET A 1 33.38 12.22 53.98
C MET A 1 31.90 12.62 54.07
N LYS A 2 31.42 13.37 55.07
CA LYS A 2 29.99 13.77 55.16
C LYS A 2 29.56 14.83 54.12
N ALA A 3 30.45 15.73 53.70
CA ALA A 3 30.12 16.78 52.72
C ALA A 3 29.93 16.27 51.29
N ILE A 4 30.65 15.22 50.89
CA ILE A 4 30.54 14.61 49.54
C ILE A 4 29.21 13.89 49.35
N ASN A 5 28.70 13.24 50.38
CA ASN A 5 27.42 12.54 50.32
C ASN A 5 26.23 13.50 50.22
N ILE A 6 26.34 14.71 50.80
CA ILE A 6 25.30 15.74 50.70
C ILE A 6 25.27 16.34 49.29
N PHE A 7 26.43 16.50 48.67
CA PHE A 7 26.52 17.03 47.30
C PHE A 7 25.94 16.06 46.24
N ILE A 8 26.23 14.76 46.44
CA ILE A 8 25.66 13.70 45.58
C ILE A 8 24.14 13.61 45.75
N LEU A 9 23.63 13.72 46.97
CA LEU A 9 22.20 13.70 47.25
C LEU A 9 21.49 14.94 46.63
N LEU A 10 22.14 16.11 46.67
CA LEU A 10 21.60 17.32 46.04
C LEU A 10 21.58 17.23 44.50
N MET A 11 22.60 16.62 43.88
CA MET A 11 22.60 16.37 42.43
C MET A 11 21.50 15.41 41.99
N PHE A 12 21.16 14.41 42.80
CA PHE A 12 20.05 13.50 42.52
C PHE A 12 18.69 14.18 42.64
N LEU A 13 18.53 15.13 43.58
CA LEU A 13 17.26 15.85 43.74
C LEU A 13 16.99 16.87 42.64
N VAL A 14 18.02 17.44 42.01
CA VAL A 14 17.85 18.38 40.88
C VAL A 14 17.56 17.64 39.56
N GLY A 15 17.99 16.38 39.45
CA GLY A 15 17.76 15.57 38.26
C GLY A 15 16.30 15.11 38.06
N PHE A 16 15.45 15.20 39.10
CA PHE A 16 14.04 14.77 39.00
C PHE A 16 13.05 15.92 38.77
N CYS A 17 13.48 17.17 38.71
CA CYS A 17 12.62 18.31 38.50
C CYS A 17 12.49 18.77 37.02
N CYS A 18 13.03 18.00 36.04
CA CYS A 18 12.99 18.38 34.63
C CYS A 18 12.02 17.56 33.80
N CYS A 19 10.96 17.01 34.36
CA CYS A 19 9.94 16.30 33.59
C CYS A 19 8.53 16.66 34.08
N ASP A 20 8.20 17.95 34.12
CA ASP A 20 6.85 18.39 34.45
C ASP A 20 6.36 19.57 33.56
N ASP A 21 6.79 19.59 32.32
CA ASP A 21 6.09 20.31 31.26
C ASP A 21 5.69 19.30 30.17
N GLU A 22 4.82 18.35 30.50
CA GLU A 22 3.86 17.88 29.55
C GLU A 22 2.90 19.05 29.31
N GLU A 23 3.37 20.09 28.61
CA GLU A 23 2.46 20.92 27.88
C GLU A 23 1.55 19.94 27.12
N ASN A 24 0.25 20.01 27.37
CA ASN A 24 -0.74 19.33 26.59
C ASN A 24 -0.41 19.63 25.14
N ILE A 25 0.31 18.74 24.49
CA ILE A 25 0.46 18.75 23.04
C ILE A 25 -0.97 18.48 22.57
N HIS A 26 -1.71 19.54 22.37
CA HIS A 26 -2.91 19.49 21.56
C HIS A 26 -2.41 19.09 20.19
N VAL A 27 -2.40 17.79 19.94
CA VAL A 27 -2.36 17.27 18.59
C VAL A 27 -3.69 17.79 18.02
N GLU A 28 -3.65 18.95 17.35
CA GLU A 28 -4.72 19.29 16.44
C GLU A 28 -4.83 18.07 15.53
N GLU A 29 -5.99 17.43 15.54
CA GLU A 29 -6.27 16.40 14.55
C GLU A 29 -6.16 17.11 13.19
N GLU A 30 -4.98 17.05 12.59
CA GLU A 30 -4.81 17.48 11.22
C GLU A 30 -5.82 16.66 10.42
N GLY A 31 -6.76 17.35 9.80
CA GLY A 31 -7.73 16.71 8.92
C GLY A 31 -7.01 15.91 7.83
N PRO A 32 -7.72 15.09 7.09
CA PRO A 32 -7.09 14.28 6.05
C PRO A 32 -6.29 15.20 5.12
N ARG A 33 -5.07 14.78 4.81
CA ARG A 33 -4.11 15.55 3.97
C ARG A 33 -4.71 15.96 2.61
N ARG A 34 -5.68 15.17 2.13
CA ARG A 34 -6.37 15.37 0.86
C ARG A 34 -7.80 15.86 1.09
N ASP A 35 -8.27 16.72 0.20
CA ASP A 35 -9.65 17.19 0.21
C ASP A 35 -10.60 16.11 -0.35
N TYR A 36 -11.26 15.37 0.56
CA TYR A 36 -12.24 14.35 0.23
C TYR A 36 -13.66 14.94 0.19
N ASP A 37 -14.37 14.71 -0.91
CA ASP A 37 -15.74 15.17 -1.13
C ASP A 37 -16.59 14.09 -1.81
N ILE A 38 -17.45 13.42 -1.04
CA ILE A 38 -18.38 12.39 -1.56
C ILE A 38 -19.47 12.96 -2.47
N ASN A 39 -19.69 14.26 -2.45
CA ASN A 39 -20.67 14.95 -3.29
C ASN A 39 -20.02 15.53 -4.56
N SER A 40 -18.74 15.26 -4.78
CA SER A 40 -18.02 15.74 -5.95
C SER A 40 -18.71 15.31 -7.25
N THR A 41 -18.77 16.22 -8.20
CA THR A 41 -19.22 15.92 -9.57
C THR A 41 -18.13 15.20 -10.38
N ASP A 42 -16.88 15.24 -9.93
CA ASP A 42 -15.79 14.45 -10.52
C ASP A 42 -15.91 12.99 -10.05
N PRO A 43 -16.16 12.05 -10.98
CA PRO A 43 -16.37 10.66 -10.62
C PRO A 43 -15.12 10.01 -9.99
N VAL A 44 -13.91 10.44 -10.35
CA VAL A 44 -12.68 9.95 -9.75
C VAL A 44 -12.58 10.42 -8.30
N LYS A 45 -12.78 11.74 -8.05
CA LYS A 45 -12.76 12.30 -6.71
C LYS A 45 -13.82 11.65 -5.81
N LYS A 46 -15.00 11.38 -6.36
CA LYS A 46 -16.08 10.70 -5.63
C LYS A 46 -15.67 9.29 -5.20
N ILE A 47 -15.14 8.47 -6.11
CA ILE A 47 -14.68 7.10 -5.82
C ILE A 47 -13.62 7.10 -4.71
N VAL A 48 -12.63 7.97 -4.82
CA VAL A 48 -11.54 8.12 -3.85
C VAL A 48 -12.07 8.53 -2.48
N SER A 49 -12.99 9.50 -2.45
CA SER A 49 -13.62 9.97 -1.22
C SER A 49 -14.47 8.90 -0.55
N GLU A 50 -15.30 8.17 -1.31
CA GLU A 50 -16.10 7.07 -0.79
C GLU A 50 -15.22 5.98 -0.16
N PHE A 51 -14.10 5.64 -0.80
CA PHE A 51 -13.17 4.66 -0.25
C PHE A 51 -12.59 5.14 1.08
N PHE A 52 -12.14 6.38 1.15
CA PHE A 52 -11.60 6.97 2.37
C PHE A 52 -12.62 6.98 3.52
N PHE A 53 -13.82 7.50 3.30
CA PHE A 53 -14.84 7.57 4.36
C PHE A 53 -15.31 6.19 4.83
N ASN A 54 -15.31 5.18 3.96
CA ASN A 54 -15.71 3.84 4.32
C ASN A 54 -14.62 3.07 5.09
N THR A 55 -13.35 3.31 4.76
CA THR A 55 -12.24 2.46 5.22
C THR A 55 -11.24 3.17 6.11
N GLY A 56 -11.16 4.50 6.07
CA GLY A 56 -10.09 5.28 6.68
C GLY A 56 -8.74 5.12 5.99
N LYS A 57 -8.72 4.49 4.79
CA LYS A 57 -7.52 4.30 3.97
C LYS A 57 -7.57 5.20 2.75
N GLU A 58 -6.41 5.66 2.30
CA GLU A 58 -6.33 6.50 1.13
C GLU A 58 -6.26 5.68 -0.17
N PHE A 59 -6.99 6.10 -1.20
CA PHE A 59 -6.83 5.62 -2.56
C PHE A 59 -6.30 6.78 -3.41
N ILE A 60 -5.00 6.78 -3.69
CA ILE A 60 -4.29 7.90 -4.29
C ILE A 60 -4.17 7.68 -5.79
N VAL A 61 -4.62 8.65 -6.57
CA VAL A 61 -4.65 8.60 -8.04
C VAL A 61 -3.75 9.66 -8.69
N ASP A 62 -3.27 10.60 -7.91
CA ASP A 62 -2.38 11.70 -8.28
C ASP A 62 -1.20 11.79 -7.29
N PRO A 63 -0.35 10.74 -7.21
CA PRO A 63 0.70 10.68 -6.22
C PRO A 63 1.72 11.80 -6.40
N ASP A 64 2.06 12.45 -5.31
CA ASP A 64 3.23 13.30 -5.20
C ASP A 64 4.34 12.60 -4.38
N SER A 65 5.53 13.21 -4.34
CA SER A 65 6.67 12.60 -3.66
C SER A 65 6.45 12.34 -2.18
N SER A 66 5.58 13.10 -1.50
CA SER A 66 5.32 12.93 -0.09
C SER A 66 4.39 11.74 0.21
N ASP A 67 3.67 11.20 -0.79
CA ASP A 67 2.83 10.03 -0.64
C ASP A 67 3.66 8.73 -0.50
N TYR A 68 4.81 8.68 -1.14
CA TYR A 68 5.63 7.47 -1.19
C TYR A 68 7.04 7.64 -0.61
N LEU A 69 7.47 8.87 -0.29
CA LEU A 69 8.74 9.13 0.38
C LEU A 69 8.62 9.35 1.89
N TYR A 70 7.47 9.09 2.48
CA TYR A 70 7.17 9.41 3.87
C TYR A 70 7.98 8.59 4.89
N ASN A 71 8.59 7.48 4.50
CA ASN A 71 9.38 6.68 5.41
C ASN A 71 10.86 7.09 5.38
N PHE A 72 11.27 7.92 6.34
CA PHE A 72 12.66 8.38 6.49
C PHE A 72 13.69 7.25 6.74
N ALA A 73 13.24 6.06 7.11
CA ALA A 73 14.10 4.92 7.37
C ALA A 73 14.48 4.15 6.09
N GLU A 74 13.70 4.27 5.02
CA GLU A 74 14.00 3.65 3.74
C GLU A 74 14.86 4.60 2.90
N LYS A 75 15.95 4.09 2.35
CA LYS A 75 16.64 4.74 1.23
C LYS A 75 15.71 4.63 0.01
N ASN A 76 14.86 5.62 -0.14
CA ASN A 76 13.75 5.58 -1.06
C ASN A 76 14.24 5.63 -2.50
N GLY A 77 14.33 4.44 -3.08
CA GLY A 77 14.54 4.28 -4.49
C GLY A 77 13.25 4.19 -5.30
N VAL A 78 12.15 4.80 -4.83
CA VAL A 78 10.87 4.75 -5.55
C VAL A 78 10.56 6.11 -6.16
N LYS A 79 10.08 6.09 -7.41
CA LYS A 79 9.55 7.25 -8.09
C LYS A 79 8.27 6.87 -8.82
N MET A 80 7.20 7.61 -8.56
CA MET A 80 5.89 7.40 -9.18
C MET A 80 5.51 8.61 -10.02
N TYR A 81 4.89 8.34 -11.15
CA TYR A 81 4.34 9.36 -12.03
C TYR A 81 2.84 9.21 -12.08
N PRO A 82 2.08 10.28 -11.82
CA PRO A 82 0.63 10.24 -11.91
C PRO A 82 0.16 10.04 -13.35
N VAL A 83 -1.05 9.54 -13.51
CA VAL A 83 -1.71 9.55 -14.82
C VAL A 83 -1.93 11.00 -15.25
N SER A 84 -1.51 11.35 -16.45
CA SER A 84 -1.63 12.71 -16.99
C SER A 84 -3.09 13.18 -17.02
N ASP A 85 -3.34 14.43 -16.63
CA ASP A 85 -4.66 15.07 -16.73
C ASP A 85 -5.24 15.06 -18.14
N ALA A 86 -4.40 15.02 -19.18
CA ALA A 86 -4.82 14.86 -20.56
C ALA A 86 -5.50 13.50 -20.83
N ASN A 87 -5.34 12.53 -19.95
CA ASN A 87 -5.88 11.18 -20.05
C ASN A 87 -6.98 10.92 -18.99
N ARG A 88 -7.89 11.88 -18.79
CA ARG A 88 -8.91 11.80 -17.72
C ARG A 88 -9.83 10.59 -17.86
N ASP A 89 -10.27 10.25 -19.06
CA ASP A 89 -11.11 9.07 -19.32
C ASP A 89 -10.35 7.77 -19.03
N TYR A 90 -9.07 7.75 -19.35
CA TYR A 90 -8.16 6.68 -18.99
C TYR A 90 -8.05 6.53 -17.47
N LEU A 91 -7.86 7.62 -16.75
CA LEU A 91 -7.79 7.61 -15.29
C LEU A 91 -9.06 7.03 -14.68
N LEU A 92 -10.24 7.49 -15.13
CA LEU A 92 -11.52 7.00 -14.61
C LEU A 92 -11.70 5.49 -14.82
N SER A 93 -11.43 5.00 -16.04
CA SER A 93 -11.57 3.56 -16.35
C SER A 93 -10.60 2.71 -15.51
N THR A 94 -9.38 3.19 -15.30
CA THR A 94 -8.38 2.51 -14.47
C THR A 94 -8.76 2.52 -12.98
N VAL A 95 -9.24 3.65 -12.47
CA VAL A 95 -9.74 3.77 -11.08
C VAL A 95 -10.89 2.80 -10.85
N GLN A 96 -11.83 2.71 -11.80
CA GLN A 96 -12.95 1.78 -11.72
C GLN A 96 -12.50 0.32 -11.78
N LEU A 97 -11.51 0.00 -12.62
CA LEU A 97 -10.94 -1.35 -12.72
C LEU A 97 -10.29 -1.78 -11.40
N ILE A 98 -9.43 -0.94 -10.83
CA ILE A 98 -8.78 -1.24 -9.55
C ILE A 98 -9.79 -1.28 -8.41
N LYS A 99 -10.74 -0.34 -8.37
CA LYS A 99 -11.78 -0.34 -7.34
C LYS A 99 -12.57 -1.64 -7.39
N SER A 100 -13.20 -1.96 -8.50
CA SER A 100 -14.10 -3.11 -8.61
C SER A 100 -13.37 -4.47 -8.61
N GLY A 101 -12.19 -4.52 -9.21
CA GLY A 101 -11.46 -5.77 -9.39
C GLY A 101 -10.42 -6.05 -8.30
N PHE A 102 -10.06 -5.07 -7.47
CA PHE A 102 -9.11 -5.27 -6.39
C PHE A 102 -9.68 -4.80 -5.04
N LEU A 103 -10.03 -3.53 -4.87
CA LEU A 103 -10.40 -2.99 -3.57
C LEU A 103 -11.73 -3.57 -3.03
N ASP A 104 -12.75 -3.66 -3.87
CA ASP A 104 -14.08 -4.15 -3.50
C ASP A 104 -14.13 -5.69 -3.32
N CYS A 105 -13.05 -6.41 -3.66
CA CYS A 105 -12.94 -7.85 -3.39
C CYS A 105 -12.71 -8.16 -1.91
N TYR A 106 -12.37 -7.17 -1.11
CA TYR A 106 -12.13 -7.31 0.33
C TYR A 106 -13.25 -6.63 1.13
N THR A 107 -13.61 -7.21 2.28
CA THR A 107 -14.58 -6.56 3.17
C THR A 107 -13.99 -5.27 3.74
N THR A 108 -14.87 -4.34 4.12
CA THR A 108 -14.45 -3.07 4.72
C THR A 108 -13.60 -3.29 5.98
N GLU A 109 -13.96 -4.26 6.81
CA GLU A 109 -13.24 -4.63 8.03
C GLU A 109 -11.83 -5.13 7.68
N PHE A 110 -11.73 -6.01 6.68
CA PHE A 110 -10.44 -6.52 6.23
C PHE A 110 -9.53 -5.39 5.73
N VAL A 111 -10.09 -4.46 4.95
CA VAL A 111 -9.35 -3.29 4.45
C VAL A 111 -8.85 -2.42 5.60
N LYS A 112 -9.72 -2.11 6.59
CA LYS A 112 -9.34 -1.30 7.76
C LYS A 112 -8.17 -1.87 8.53
N GLU A 113 -8.15 -3.18 8.73
CA GLU A 113 -7.17 -3.85 9.58
C GLU A 113 -5.88 -4.20 8.83
N ASN A 114 -6.00 -4.60 7.57
CA ASN A 114 -4.92 -5.29 6.88
C ASN A 114 -4.32 -4.53 5.72
N PHE A 115 -5.02 -3.57 5.13
CA PHE A 115 -4.46 -2.77 4.05
C PHE A 115 -3.42 -1.77 4.56
N PRO A 116 -2.47 -1.33 3.71
CA PRO A 116 -1.60 -0.22 4.02
C PRO A 116 -2.41 1.06 4.26
N TYR A 117 -1.74 2.10 4.73
CA TYR A 117 -2.38 3.40 4.88
C TYR A 117 -2.93 3.91 3.54
N SER A 118 -2.18 3.71 2.45
CA SER A 118 -2.61 4.10 1.13
C SER A 118 -2.41 3.02 0.07
N VAL A 119 -3.35 2.96 -0.89
CA VAL A 119 -3.18 2.28 -2.18
C VAL A 119 -2.99 3.36 -3.23
N ILE A 120 -1.91 3.28 -3.98
CA ILE A 120 -1.50 4.31 -4.95
C ILE A 120 -1.57 3.71 -6.35
N ILE A 121 -2.26 4.36 -7.28
CA ILE A 121 -2.13 4.06 -8.70
C ILE A 121 -1.23 5.11 -9.37
N ALA A 122 -0.34 4.65 -10.22
CA ALA A 122 0.56 5.50 -10.96
C ALA A 122 0.69 5.02 -12.41
N ASP A 123 0.86 5.96 -13.35
CA ASP A 123 1.12 5.63 -14.75
C ASP A 123 2.44 4.85 -14.88
N THR A 124 3.45 5.21 -14.10
CA THR A 124 4.72 4.50 -14.10
C THR A 124 5.34 4.51 -12.70
N ILE A 125 5.82 3.35 -12.28
CA ILE A 125 6.55 3.17 -11.02
C ILE A 125 7.97 2.72 -11.33
N TYR A 126 8.96 3.47 -10.85
CA TYR A 126 10.37 3.08 -10.87
C TYR A 126 10.80 2.64 -9.47
N ASP A 127 11.43 1.48 -9.38
CA ASP A 127 12.19 1.06 -8.21
C ASP A 127 13.69 1.25 -8.50
N THR A 128 14.33 2.11 -7.72
CA THR A 128 15.77 2.39 -7.79
C THR A 128 16.49 1.91 -6.53
N GLY A 129 15.76 1.50 -5.50
CA GLY A 129 16.34 1.07 -4.21
C GLY A 129 16.78 -0.38 -4.20
N THR A 130 16.06 -1.24 -4.92
CA THR A 130 16.32 -2.68 -4.98
C THR A 130 17.32 -3.04 -6.08
N TYR A 131 17.43 -2.20 -7.11
CA TYR A 131 18.25 -2.47 -8.29
C TYR A 131 19.38 -1.46 -8.46
N LEU A 132 20.50 -1.91 -9.02
CA LEU A 132 21.64 -1.03 -9.37
C LEU A 132 21.26 0.01 -10.44
N THR A 133 20.28 -0.31 -11.27
CA THR A 133 19.69 0.59 -12.26
C THR A 133 18.19 0.69 -12.03
N PRO A 134 17.57 1.88 -12.21
CA PRO A 134 16.14 2.03 -12.09
C PRO A 134 15.39 1.04 -12.98
N LYS A 135 14.41 0.34 -12.42
CA LYS A 135 13.52 -0.56 -13.17
C LYS A 135 12.09 -0.10 -13.04
N ILE A 136 11.35 -0.20 -14.13
CA ILE A 136 9.88 -0.11 -14.08
C ILE A 136 9.36 -1.40 -13.46
N VAL A 137 8.50 -1.26 -12.47
CA VAL A 137 7.86 -2.37 -11.77
C VAL A 137 6.34 -2.28 -11.93
N ASP A 138 5.68 -3.45 -11.96
CA ASP A 138 4.22 -3.50 -12.06
C ASP A 138 3.56 -3.12 -10.73
N ASN A 139 4.13 -3.55 -9.62
CA ASN A 139 3.64 -3.24 -8.29
C ASN A 139 4.81 -2.98 -7.34
N ILE A 140 4.53 -2.29 -6.25
CA ILE A 140 5.50 -2.08 -5.18
C ILE A 140 4.81 -2.03 -3.82
N ALA A 141 5.34 -2.78 -2.86
CA ALA A 141 4.86 -2.79 -1.48
C ALA A 141 5.85 -2.08 -0.56
N ARG A 142 5.33 -1.25 0.32
CA ARG A 142 6.04 -0.64 1.45
C ARG A 142 5.11 -0.67 2.66
N ILE A 143 5.65 -0.46 3.85
CA ILE A 143 4.87 -0.55 5.08
C ILE A 143 3.63 0.35 5.08
N ASN A 144 3.73 1.54 4.47
CA ASN A 144 2.66 2.54 4.47
C ASN A 144 1.80 2.53 3.21
N TYR A 145 2.27 1.94 2.11
CA TYR A 145 1.53 1.96 0.86
C TYR A 145 1.75 0.71 0.01
N TYR A 146 0.79 0.48 -0.89
CA TYR A 146 0.88 -0.46 -1.99
C TYR A 146 0.66 0.29 -3.30
N GLY A 147 1.66 0.29 -4.18
CA GLY A 147 1.63 0.97 -5.47
C GLY A 147 1.33 0.02 -6.61
N VAL A 148 0.44 0.41 -7.52
CA VAL A 148 0.05 -0.34 -8.72
C VAL A 148 0.35 0.49 -9.96
N ASN A 149 1.14 -0.06 -10.86
CA ASN A 149 1.45 0.55 -12.16
C ASN A 149 0.31 0.26 -13.12
N VAL A 150 -0.29 1.33 -13.65
CA VAL A 150 -1.45 1.23 -14.54
C VAL A 150 -1.15 1.66 -15.97
N ALA A 151 0.13 1.85 -16.33
CA ALA A 151 0.52 2.17 -17.70
C ALA A 151 -0.04 1.17 -18.71
N GLY A 152 -0.76 1.66 -19.70
CA GLY A 152 -1.34 0.83 -20.74
C GLY A 152 -2.52 -0.07 -20.31
N LYS A 153 -3.05 0.07 -19.09
CA LYS A 153 -4.09 -0.84 -18.55
C LYS A 153 -5.53 -0.41 -18.86
N ALA A 154 -5.77 0.77 -19.44
CA ALA A 154 -7.14 1.25 -19.73
C ALA A 154 -7.90 0.50 -20.82
N ASN A 155 -7.17 -0.04 -21.79
CA ASN A 155 -7.75 -0.65 -22.98
C ASN A 155 -7.58 -2.17 -23.02
N LEU A 156 -7.39 -2.79 -21.84
CA LEU A 156 -7.28 -4.23 -21.73
C LEU A 156 -8.62 -4.90 -22.09
N ASP A 157 -8.56 -6.00 -22.82
CA ASP A 157 -9.72 -6.87 -22.97
C ASP A 157 -10.04 -7.59 -21.64
N LEU A 158 -11.16 -8.31 -21.60
CA LEU A 158 -11.62 -8.95 -20.37
C LEU A 158 -10.61 -9.99 -19.83
N ALA A 159 -9.93 -10.72 -20.70
CA ALA A 159 -8.94 -11.73 -20.29
C ALA A 159 -7.69 -11.05 -19.74
N GLU A 160 -7.22 -10.00 -20.40
CA GLU A 160 -6.09 -9.19 -19.96
C GLU A 160 -6.39 -8.48 -18.62
N GLN A 161 -7.62 -7.95 -18.42
CA GLN A 161 -8.04 -7.36 -17.15
C GLN A 161 -7.98 -8.38 -16.02
N LYS A 162 -8.49 -9.60 -16.24
CA LYS A 162 -8.43 -10.69 -15.26
C LYS A 162 -6.99 -11.06 -14.92
N ALA A 163 -6.14 -11.22 -15.94
CA ALA A 163 -4.73 -11.55 -15.74
C ALA A 163 -4.00 -10.45 -14.94
N PHE A 164 -4.25 -9.20 -15.28
CA PHE A 164 -3.68 -8.05 -14.56
C PHE A 164 -4.14 -8.02 -13.10
N LEU A 165 -5.44 -8.15 -12.85
CA LEU A 165 -5.98 -8.14 -11.48
C LEU A 165 -5.49 -9.34 -10.67
N ALA A 166 -5.40 -10.52 -11.27
CA ALA A 166 -4.83 -11.70 -10.61
C ALA A 166 -3.39 -11.46 -10.18
N LEU A 167 -2.58 -10.80 -11.02
CA LEU A 167 -1.22 -10.41 -10.66
C LEU A 167 -1.19 -9.39 -9.52
N VAL A 168 -2.08 -8.38 -9.53
CA VAL A 168 -2.20 -7.39 -8.45
C VAL A 168 -2.53 -8.07 -7.12
N HIS A 169 -3.51 -8.99 -7.09
CA HIS A 169 -3.88 -9.73 -5.89
C HIS A 169 -2.75 -10.63 -5.39
N TYR A 170 -2.13 -11.38 -6.30
CA TYR A 170 -1.01 -12.27 -5.98
C TYR A 170 0.17 -11.50 -5.37
N ASP A 171 0.55 -10.41 -6.01
CA ASP A 171 1.65 -9.58 -5.55
C ASP A 171 1.33 -8.88 -4.23
N PHE A 172 0.13 -8.32 -4.08
CA PHE A 172 -0.33 -7.73 -2.82
C PHE A 172 -0.27 -8.73 -1.66
N PHE A 173 -0.71 -9.98 -1.90
CA PHE A 173 -0.62 -11.00 -0.87
C PHE A 173 0.85 -11.30 -0.53
N ASN A 174 1.68 -11.61 -1.52
CA ASN A 174 3.05 -12.07 -1.30
C ASN A 174 4.00 -10.98 -0.82
N THR A 175 3.82 -9.74 -1.26
CA THR A 175 4.76 -8.65 -0.96
C THR A 175 4.28 -7.73 0.15
N TYR A 176 2.96 -7.67 0.40
CA TYR A 176 2.41 -6.83 1.45
C TYR A 176 1.83 -7.63 2.61
N LEU A 177 0.79 -8.44 2.37
CA LEU A 177 0.10 -9.14 3.46
C LEU A 177 1.01 -10.17 4.16
N SER A 178 1.79 -10.93 3.42
CA SER A 178 2.71 -11.92 4.00
C SER A 178 3.88 -11.26 4.74
N VAL A 179 4.38 -10.13 4.23
CA VAL A 179 5.59 -9.48 4.79
C VAL A 179 5.24 -8.55 5.95
N PHE A 180 4.19 -7.74 5.82
CA PHE A 180 3.86 -6.71 6.81
C PHE A 180 2.71 -7.09 7.75
N LYS A 181 1.95 -8.13 7.42
CA LYS A 181 0.80 -8.59 8.23
C LYS A 181 0.95 -10.02 8.72
N ASP A 182 2.08 -10.67 8.43
CA ASP A 182 2.38 -12.05 8.82
C ASP A 182 1.26 -13.04 8.41
N MET A 183 0.65 -12.78 7.25
CA MET A 183 -0.39 -13.63 6.69
C MET A 183 0.25 -14.72 5.84
N SER A 184 -0.13 -15.97 6.07
CA SER A 184 0.24 -17.09 5.23
C SER A 184 -0.97 -17.66 4.51
N PHE A 185 -0.75 -18.27 3.36
CA PHE A 185 -1.76 -19.15 2.77
C PHE A 185 -1.96 -20.35 3.69
N GLY A 186 -3.19 -20.83 3.80
CA GLY A 186 -3.46 -22.04 4.60
C GLY A 186 -2.65 -23.24 4.07
N GLU A 187 -2.32 -24.18 4.96
CA GLU A 187 -1.49 -25.38 4.67
C GLU A 187 -1.91 -26.12 3.39
N THR A 188 -3.20 -26.18 3.11
CA THR A 188 -3.73 -26.82 1.90
C THR A 188 -3.28 -26.11 0.63
N PHE A 189 -3.31 -24.77 0.63
CA PHE A 189 -2.88 -23.96 -0.52
C PHE A 189 -1.36 -24.05 -0.69
N GLU A 190 -0.61 -23.94 0.38
CA GLU A 190 0.85 -24.06 0.36
C GLU A 190 1.30 -25.44 -0.16
N SER A 191 0.61 -26.51 0.26
CA SER A 191 0.92 -27.87 -0.21
C SER A 191 0.69 -28.05 -1.70
N VAL A 192 -0.32 -27.39 -2.27
CA VAL A 192 -0.61 -27.40 -3.71
C VAL A 192 0.42 -26.56 -4.46
N TYR A 193 0.77 -25.40 -3.94
CA TYR A 193 1.76 -24.51 -4.52
C TYR A 193 3.17 -25.14 -4.53
N GLU A 194 3.61 -25.77 -3.44
CA GLU A 194 4.87 -26.48 -3.37
C GLU A 194 4.93 -27.66 -4.34
N LYS A 195 3.84 -28.40 -4.48
CA LYS A 195 3.74 -29.47 -5.48
C LYS A 195 3.96 -28.97 -6.91
N LYS A 196 3.44 -27.79 -7.24
CA LYS A 196 3.55 -27.20 -8.58
C LYS A 196 4.89 -26.53 -8.85
N SER A 197 5.49 -25.88 -7.86
CA SER A 197 6.83 -25.31 -8.03
C SER A 197 7.90 -26.39 -8.32
N ARG A 198 7.63 -27.65 -7.93
CA ARG A 198 8.46 -28.81 -8.26
C ARG A 198 8.15 -29.47 -9.62
N VAL A 199 7.01 -29.10 -10.23
CA VAL A 199 6.60 -29.62 -11.55
C VAL A 199 6.81 -28.53 -12.61
N ASN A 200 7.96 -27.91 -12.55
CA ASN A 200 8.38 -26.87 -13.49
C ASN A 200 8.66 -27.46 -14.87
N ASP A 201 7.68 -27.75 -15.72
CA ASP A 201 7.86 -27.85 -17.18
C ASP A 201 6.64 -28.37 -17.95
N LYS A 202 5.50 -28.52 -17.30
CA LYS A 202 4.28 -28.81 -18.06
C LYS A 202 3.40 -27.57 -18.08
N HIS A 203 3.27 -26.98 -19.25
CA HIS A 203 2.19 -26.03 -19.53
C HIS A 203 0.86 -26.75 -19.27
N LEU A 204 0.28 -26.51 -18.08
CA LEU A 204 -1.07 -26.98 -17.79
C LEU A 204 -2.04 -26.18 -18.67
N THR A 205 -3.00 -26.88 -19.26
CA THR A 205 -4.13 -26.22 -19.88
C THR A 205 -4.97 -25.50 -18.80
N GLU A 206 -5.78 -24.55 -19.19
CA GLU A 206 -6.66 -23.83 -18.26
C GLU A 206 -7.57 -24.80 -17.47
N GLU A 207 -8.09 -25.86 -18.15
CA GLU A 207 -8.90 -26.91 -17.53
C GLU A 207 -8.12 -27.76 -16.50
N GLU A 208 -6.89 -28.09 -16.79
CA GLU A 208 -6.01 -28.83 -15.85
C GLU A 208 -5.67 -27.93 -14.64
N GLY A 209 -5.52 -26.63 -14.85
CA GLY A 209 -5.35 -25.66 -13.76
C GLY A 209 -6.55 -25.63 -12.81
N TYR A 210 -7.77 -25.54 -13.34
CA TYR A 210 -9.00 -25.55 -12.53
C TYR A 210 -9.23 -26.89 -11.82
N ALA A 211 -8.94 -28.02 -12.46
CA ALA A 211 -9.08 -29.35 -11.86
C ALA A 211 -8.14 -29.55 -10.66
N GLU A 212 -7.03 -28.83 -10.60
CA GLU A 212 -6.07 -28.84 -9.52
C GLU A 212 -6.20 -27.68 -8.53
N GLY A 213 -7.25 -26.85 -8.65
CA GLY A 213 -7.59 -25.81 -7.69
C GLY A 213 -6.91 -24.45 -7.91
N PHE A 214 -6.60 -24.12 -9.17
CA PHE A 214 -6.11 -22.78 -9.54
C PHE A 214 -7.13 -22.00 -10.32
#